data_6e5b538bd8ea48100919c5becead71ca
#
_entry.id   6e5b538bd8ea48100919c5becead71ca
#
_cell.length_a   1.000
_cell.length_b   1.000
_cell.length_c   1.000
_cell.angle_alpha   90.00
_cell.angle_beta   90.00
_cell.angle_gamma   90.00
#
_symmetry.space_group_name_H-M   'P 1'
#
loop_
_entity.id
_entity.type
_entity.pdbx_description
1 polymer ?
#
loop_
_entity_poly.entity_id
_entity_poly.type
_entity_poly.pdbx_seq_one_letter_code
_entity_poly.pdbx_strand_id
1 'polypeptide(L)'
;MPLQVIEPTLEDYSGHCHALVVSLVRATAGSPVDLWSGEGSGAMAFGPDVTIHPLFRRRLRPLQMLRLLHRLLRRSGRIVVTTARTRDLALLALAAPGRIPPDRVFLYFHWVRETPGKLRFFRAIARRQPDIVILGTTESVVDVFRRCGFQHVALLPYPAPETMPSTEAQPFRRLLYAGAARQDKGFGIVVDLVELLAARNEQVPITVQVTPDHYGKYDAATRADIARLEAVRYPPLALIRQTPTPAEYAANFPGSICLQPYDRAEFRDRVSGVTLDALAHGCPVITTAGTWNAAMIEPFGAGIALAGPDAESLRAAAATLRADYARFRDGAFAAARARGRESWAALLARLRR
;
A
#
# COMPACT_ATOMS: atom_id res chain seq x y z
N MET A 1 12.68 25.95 -8.54
CA MET A 1 11.82 25.29 -9.56
C MET A 1 10.93 24.28 -8.87
N PRO A 2 9.68 24.09 -9.30
CA PRO A 2 8.77 23.13 -8.69
C PRO A 2 9.28 21.70 -8.82
N LEU A 3 9.02 20.90 -7.78
CA LEU A 3 9.21 19.45 -7.80
C LEU A 3 8.15 18.82 -8.71
N GLN A 4 8.57 18.05 -9.70
CA GLN A 4 7.68 17.37 -10.64
C GLN A 4 7.29 16.01 -10.06
N VAL A 5 6.07 15.88 -9.56
CA VAL A 5 5.53 14.64 -9.00
C VAL A 5 4.61 13.99 -10.03
N ILE A 6 4.84 12.72 -10.35
CA ILE A 6 4.06 11.98 -11.33
C ILE A 6 3.36 10.80 -10.63
N GLU A 7 2.03 10.86 -10.51
CA GLU A 7 1.18 9.78 -10.00
C GLU A 7 0.02 9.49 -10.97
N PRO A 8 0.24 8.68 -12.00
CA PRO A 8 -0.73 8.49 -13.07
C PRO A 8 -2.02 7.77 -12.66
N THR A 9 -2.05 7.17 -11.47
CA THR A 9 -3.19 6.39 -10.97
C THR A 9 -4.06 7.15 -9.99
N LEU A 10 -3.68 8.37 -9.64
CA LEU A 10 -4.44 9.25 -8.78
C LEU A 10 -5.59 9.88 -9.57
N GLU A 11 -6.81 9.40 -9.36
CA GLU A 11 -8.02 9.89 -10.03
C GLU A 11 -9.04 10.47 -9.03
N ASP A 12 -9.00 10.02 -7.78
CA ASP A 12 -9.90 10.41 -6.69
C ASP A 12 -9.24 10.27 -5.32
N TYR A 13 -9.99 10.49 -4.26
CA TYR A 13 -9.54 10.36 -2.86
C TYR A 13 -9.41 8.90 -2.41
N SER A 14 -9.76 7.93 -3.24
CA SER A 14 -9.70 6.52 -2.87
C SER A 14 -8.31 5.92 -3.02
N GLY A 15 -8.01 4.96 -2.14
CA GLY A 15 -6.81 4.14 -2.22
C GLY A 15 -5.51 4.83 -1.79
N HIS A 16 -4.43 4.08 -1.92
CA HIS A 16 -3.11 4.45 -1.37
C HIS A 16 -2.41 5.60 -2.12
N CYS A 17 -2.77 5.88 -3.37
CA CYS A 17 -2.10 6.91 -4.17
C CYS A 17 -2.36 8.31 -3.63
N HIS A 18 -3.59 8.57 -3.17
CA HIS A 18 -3.93 9.84 -2.53
C HIS A 18 -3.13 10.04 -1.24
N ALA A 19 -3.17 9.08 -0.32
CA ALA A 19 -2.43 9.15 0.94
C ALA A 19 -0.92 9.33 0.72
N LEU A 20 -0.36 8.64 -0.28
CA LEU A 20 1.06 8.75 -0.65
C LEU A 20 1.42 10.17 -1.12
N VAL A 21 0.61 10.76 -2.00
CA VAL A 21 0.84 12.12 -2.51
C VAL A 21 0.68 13.16 -1.40
N VAL A 22 -0.36 13.04 -0.56
CA VAL A 22 -0.55 13.93 0.61
C VAL A 22 0.66 13.88 1.52
N SER A 23 1.15 12.68 1.85
CA SER A 23 2.32 12.50 2.71
C SER A 23 3.59 13.11 2.08
N LEU A 24 3.80 12.95 0.76
CA LEU A 24 4.93 13.55 0.05
C LEU A 24 4.86 15.08 0.04
N VAL A 25 3.70 15.64 -0.29
CA VAL A 25 3.48 17.11 -0.32
C VAL A 25 3.76 17.73 1.04
N ARG A 26 3.26 17.13 2.12
CA ARG A 26 3.56 17.59 3.49
C ARG A 26 5.04 17.50 3.83
N ALA A 27 5.71 16.41 3.44
CA ALA A 27 7.14 16.25 3.69
C ALA A 27 8.00 17.26 2.91
N THR A 28 7.49 17.79 1.79
CA THR A 28 8.13 18.83 0.96
C THR A 28 7.54 20.23 1.20
N ALA A 29 6.85 20.45 2.31
CA ALA A 29 6.18 21.71 2.64
C ALA A 29 7.06 22.95 2.42
N GLY A 30 6.50 24.00 1.80
CA GLY A 30 7.21 25.21 1.39
C GLY A 30 7.97 25.11 0.07
N SER A 31 7.90 23.96 -0.62
CA SER A 31 8.46 23.80 -1.97
C SER A 31 7.32 23.70 -2.99
N PRO A 32 7.33 24.46 -4.09
CA PRO A 32 6.32 24.34 -5.14
C PRO A 32 6.33 22.93 -5.76
N VAL A 33 5.16 22.34 -5.96
CA VAL A 33 4.97 21.01 -6.55
C VAL A 33 4.05 21.08 -7.76
N ASP A 34 4.50 20.56 -8.90
CA ASP A 34 3.67 20.25 -10.05
C ASP A 34 3.26 18.76 -10.00
N LEU A 35 1.99 18.48 -9.74
CA LEU A 35 1.44 17.13 -9.64
C LEU A 35 0.78 16.70 -10.95
N TRP A 36 1.39 15.77 -11.67
CA TRP A 36 0.89 15.16 -12.90
C TRP A 36 0.11 13.89 -12.56
N SER A 37 -1.20 13.91 -12.70
CA SER A 37 -2.12 12.90 -12.16
C SER A 37 -3.14 12.39 -13.19
N GLY A 38 -4.00 11.47 -12.79
CA GLY A 38 -5.12 10.99 -13.61
C GLY A 38 -6.14 12.09 -13.89
N GLU A 39 -6.90 11.94 -14.98
CA GLU A 39 -7.85 12.94 -15.45
C GLU A 39 -8.94 13.29 -14.41
N GLY A 40 -9.35 12.32 -13.57
CA GLY A 40 -10.34 12.52 -12.50
C GLY A 40 -9.89 13.40 -11.33
N SER A 41 -8.59 13.68 -11.19
CA SER A 41 -8.05 14.42 -10.05
C SER A 41 -8.26 15.94 -10.09
N GLY A 42 -8.84 16.50 -11.14
CA GLY A 42 -8.92 17.95 -11.36
C GLY A 42 -9.65 18.74 -10.27
N ALA A 43 -10.55 18.11 -9.53
CA ALA A 43 -11.28 18.73 -8.41
C ALA A 43 -10.61 18.51 -7.04
N MET A 44 -9.45 17.85 -6.97
CA MET A 44 -8.74 17.58 -5.72
C MET A 44 -7.93 18.79 -5.28
N ALA A 45 -7.64 18.87 -3.97
CA ALA A 45 -6.80 19.90 -3.38
C ALA A 45 -5.72 19.29 -2.48
N PHE A 46 -4.48 19.77 -2.62
CA PHE A 46 -3.32 19.29 -1.85
C PHE A 46 -2.59 20.43 -1.11
N GLY A 47 -3.17 21.64 -1.10
CA GLY A 47 -2.58 22.82 -0.48
C GLY A 47 -2.14 23.87 -1.50
N PRO A 48 -1.75 25.08 -1.03
CA PRO A 48 -1.50 26.25 -1.89
C PRO A 48 -0.25 26.10 -2.77
N ASP A 49 0.72 25.28 -2.35
CA ASP A 49 1.98 25.10 -3.07
C ASP A 49 1.91 24.02 -4.17
N VAL A 50 0.72 23.41 -4.40
CA VAL A 50 0.56 22.30 -5.35
C VAL A 50 -0.27 22.73 -6.55
N THR A 51 0.32 22.66 -7.74
CA THR A 51 -0.39 22.79 -9.01
C THR A 51 -0.73 21.42 -9.58
N ILE A 52 -2.01 21.13 -9.75
CA ILE A 52 -2.48 19.84 -10.29
C ILE A 52 -2.60 19.93 -11.82
N HIS A 53 -2.02 18.93 -12.49
CA HIS A 53 -2.10 18.74 -13.93
C HIS A 53 -2.80 17.41 -14.22
N PRO A 54 -4.14 17.35 -14.40
CA PRO A 54 -4.91 16.15 -14.70
C PRO A 54 -4.65 15.72 -16.15
N LEU A 55 -3.67 14.86 -16.35
CA LEU A 55 -3.17 14.52 -17.66
C LEU A 55 -3.53 13.11 -18.11
N PHE A 56 -3.46 12.11 -17.18
CA PHE A 56 -3.39 10.72 -17.59
C PHE A 56 -4.74 10.07 -17.79
N ARG A 57 -4.98 9.58 -19.02
CA ARG A 57 -6.10 8.70 -19.39
C ARG A 57 -5.63 7.25 -19.39
N ARG A 58 -6.38 6.35 -18.80
CA ARG A 58 -6.01 4.94 -18.62
C ARG A 58 -5.47 4.28 -19.89
N ARG A 59 -6.12 4.49 -21.05
CA ARG A 59 -5.73 3.89 -22.33
C ARG A 59 -4.51 4.58 -22.98
N LEU A 60 -4.34 5.87 -22.78
CA LEU A 60 -3.29 6.69 -23.40
C LEU A 60 -2.07 6.88 -22.48
N ARG A 61 -2.12 6.40 -21.25
CA ARG A 61 -1.09 6.59 -20.22
C ARG A 61 0.34 6.35 -20.68
N PRO A 62 0.69 5.30 -21.43
CA PRO A 62 2.08 5.10 -21.88
C PRO A 62 2.58 6.22 -22.78
N LEU A 63 1.76 6.65 -23.75
CA LEU A 63 2.11 7.73 -24.69
C LEU A 63 2.21 9.08 -23.97
N GLN A 64 1.27 9.36 -23.06
CA GLN A 64 1.26 10.58 -22.27
C GLN A 64 2.47 10.64 -21.33
N MET A 65 2.83 9.51 -20.68
CA MET A 65 4.04 9.39 -19.86
C MET A 65 5.30 9.65 -20.65
N LEU A 66 5.44 9.03 -21.85
CA LEU A 66 6.59 9.24 -22.72
C LEU A 66 6.76 10.71 -23.11
N ARG A 67 5.68 11.37 -23.55
CA ARG A 67 5.68 12.77 -23.94
C ARG A 67 6.00 13.69 -22.74
N LEU A 68 5.41 13.41 -21.57
CA LEU A 68 5.65 14.16 -20.34
C LEU A 68 7.12 14.05 -19.92
N LEU A 69 7.66 12.83 -19.82
CA LEU A 69 9.06 12.61 -19.44
C LEU A 69 10.02 13.29 -20.42
N HIS A 70 9.77 13.17 -21.73
CA HIS A 70 10.58 13.86 -22.75
C HIS A 70 10.59 15.40 -22.55
N ARG A 71 9.42 15.99 -22.27
CA ARG A 71 9.29 17.42 -21.98
C ARG A 71 10.00 17.81 -20.69
N LEU A 72 9.80 17.05 -19.60
CA LEU A 72 10.38 17.35 -18.30
C LEU A 72 11.89 17.18 -18.27
N LEU A 73 12.45 16.18 -18.95
CA LEU A 73 13.89 15.95 -19.02
C LEU A 73 14.66 17.05 -19.76
N ARG A 74 13.99 17.81 -20.64
CA ARG A 74 14.55 19.00 -21.33
C ARG A 74 14.52 20.26 -20.50
N ARG A 75 13.80 20.26 -19.36
CA ARG A 75 13.73 21.37 -18.42
C ARG A 75 14.63 21.06 -17.22
N SER A 76 14.97 22.06 -16.44
CA SER A 76 15.60 21.86 -15.14
C SER A 76 14.54 21.50 -14.07
N GLY A 77 14.94 20.92 -12.92
CA GLY A 77 14.09 20.51 -11.82
C GLY A 77 14.09 18.98 -11.61
N ARG A 78 13.61 18.51 -10.49
CA ARG A 78 13.60 17.09 -10.11
C ARG A 78 12.28 16.44 -10.43
N ILE A 79 12.31 15.15 -10.77
CA ILE A 79 11.14 14.34 -11.15
C ILE A 79 11.04 13.18 -10.19
N VAL A 80 9.87 13.01 -9.54
CA VAL A 80 9.54 11.87 -8.68
C VAL A 80 8.37 11.12 -9.26
N VAL A 81 8.53 9.84 -9.58
CA VAL A 81 7.43 8.95 -9.96
C VAL A 81 7.07 8.12 -8.73
N THR A 82 5.91 8.38 -8.14
CA THR A 82 5.52 7.87 -6.82
C THR A 82 5.06 6.42 -6.82
N THR A 83 4.59 5.88 -7.95
CA THR A 83 4.20 4.47 -8.12
C THR A 83 4.83 3.87 -9.38
N ALA A 84 6.17 3.91 -9.43
CA ALA A 84 6.94 3.47 -10.58
C ALA A 84 6.76 1.97 -10.88
N ARG A 85 6.69 1.63 -12.15
CA ARG A 85 6.61 0.27 -12.68
C ARG A 85 7.72 0.00 -13.68
N THR A 86 7.98 -1.26 -13.99
CA THR A 86 8.95 -1.66 -15.02
C THR A 86 8.76 -0.89 -16.34
N ARG A 87 7.52 -0.62 -16.73
CA ARG A 87 7.20 0.13 -17.95
C ARG A 87 7.61 1.60 -17.86
N ASP A 88 7.47 2.21 -16.71
CA ASP A 88 7.83 3.63 -16.52
C ASP A 88 9.34 3.82 -16.61
N LEU A 89 10.12 2.86 -16.09
CA LEU A 89 11.56 2.80 -16.30
C LEU A 89 11.95 2.68 -17.77
N ALA A 90 11.22 1.86 -18.55
CA ALA A 90 11.42 1.73 -20.00
C ALA A 90 11.11 3.04 -20.72
N LEU A 91 9.97 3.67 -20.41
CA LEU A 91 9.56 4.94 -21.02
C LEU A 91 10.53 6.08 -20.67
N LEU A 92 11.05 6.10 -19.43
CA LEU A 92 12.08 7.05 -19.03
C LEU A 92 13.36 6.90 -19.84
N ALA A 93 13.86 5.67 -20.00
CA ALA A 93 15.06 5.41 -20.78
C ALA A 93 14.89 5.74 -22.28
N LEU A 94 13.67 5.60 -22.80
CA LEU A 94 13.33 5.98 -24.18
C LEU A 94 13.17 7.50 -24.34
N ALA A 95 12.60 8.19 -23.34
CA ALA A 95 12.38 9.64 -23.35
C ALA A 95 13.67 10.44 -23.17
N ALA A 96 14.70 9.85 -22.56
CA ALA A 96 15.93 10.54 -22.22
C ALA A 96 16.76 10.87 -23.49
N PRO A 97 17.06 12.16 -23.73
CA PRO A 97 17.87 12.55 -24.90
C PRO A 97 19.34 12.13 -24.77
N GLY A 98 19.77 11.72 -23.58
CA GLY A 98 21.12 11.31 -23.22
C GLY A 98 21.14 10.68 -21.85
N ARG A 99 22.30 10.73 -21.18
CA ARG A 99 22.45 10.29 -19.80
C ARG A 99 21.73 11.25 -18.84
N ILE A 100 20.89 10.70 -17.97
CA ILE A 100 20.16 11.45 -16.95
C ILE A 100 21.16 11.84 -15.85
N PRO A 101 21.24 13.12 -15.44
CA PRO A 101 22.14 13.54 -14.37
C PRO A 101 21.77 12.90 -13.02
N PRO A 102 22.74 12.79 -12.09
CA PRO A 102 22.47 12.34 -10.71
C PRO A 102 21.40 13.19 -10.03
N ASP A 103 20.63 12.58 -9.12
CA ASP A 103 19.56 13.21 -8.34
C ASP A 103 18.53 14.00 -9.17
N ARG A 104 18.40 13.67 -10.46
CA ARG A 104 17.44 14.27 -11.39
C ARG A 104 16.10 13.57 -11.43
N VAL A 105 16.10 12.24 -11.41
CA VAL A 105 14.91 11.39 -11.50
C VAL A 105 14.91 10.36 -10.41
N PHE A 106 13.80 10.29 -9.68
CA PHE A 106 13.52 9.37 -8.60
C PHE A 106 12.35 8.48 -8.98
N LEU A 107 12.57 7.16 -8.97
CA LEU A 107 11.54 6.16 -9.25
C LEU A 107 11.26 5.37 -7.98
N TYR A 108 10.03 5.49 -7.44
CA TYR A 108 9.63 4.80 -6.23
C TYR A 108 8.87 3.51 -6.56
N PHE A 109 9.55 2.38 -6.36
CA PHE A 109 9.02 1.04 -6.61
C PHE A 109 8.43 0.44 -5.34
N HIS A 110 7.13 0.15 -5.39
CA HIS A 110 6.44 -0.48 -4.26
C HIS A 110 6.61 -1.99 -4.22
N TRP A 111 6.84 -2.61 -5.37
CA TRP A 111 7.00 -4.04 -5.49
C TRP A 111 7.55 -4.42 -6.86
N VAL A 112 8.37 -5.47 -6.89
CA VAL A 112 8.94 -6.02 -8.13
C VAL A 112 8.87 -7.55 -8.08
N ARG A 113 8.11 -8.14 -9.02
CA ARG A 113 8.20 -9.59 -9.25
C ARG A 113 9.42 -9.87 -10.12
N GLU A 114 10.38 -10.59 -9.57
CA GLU A 114 11.57 -10.99 -10.28
C GLU A 114 11.24 -12.02 -11.38
N THR A 115 11.73 -11.75 -12.59
CA THR A 115 11.77 -12.73 -13.68
C THR A 115 13.08 -12.56 -14.44
N PRO A 116 13.63 -13.62 -15.06
CA PRO A 116 14.90 -13.52 -15.82
C PRO A 116 14.89 -12.40 -16.89
N GLY A 117 13.75 -12.23 -17.55
CA GLY A 117 13.57 -11.16 -18.56
C GLY A 117 13.64 -9.76 -17.96
N LYS A 118 12.98 -9.53 -16.81
CA LYS A 118 13.04 -8.23 -16.10
C LYS A 118 14.43 -7.93 -15.58
N LEU A 119 15.13 -8.92 -15.03
CA LEU A 119 16.48 -8.70 -14.53
C LEU A 119 17.46 -8.35 -15.66
N ARG A 120 17.35 -9.00 -16.81
CA ARG A 120 18.14 -8.63 -18.02
C ARG A 120 17.82 -7.20 -18.47
N PHE A 121 16.55 -6.85 -18.51
CA PHE A 121 16.09 -5.49 -18.85
C PHE A 121 16.65 -4.45 -17.86
N PHE A 122 16.54 -4.68 -16.55
CA PHE A 122 17.05 -3.76 -15.54
C PHE A 122 18.55 -3.56 -15.64
N ARG A 123 19.34 -4.63 -15.89
CA ARG A 123 20.78 -4.53 -16.14
C ARG A 123 21.12 -3.69 -17.36
N ALA A 124 20.35 -3.82 -18.44
CA ALA A 124 20.54 -3.01 -19.64
C ALA A 124 20.25 -1.53 -19.40
N ILE A 125 19.20 -1.22 -18.63
CA ILE A 125 18.88 0.16 -18.25
C ILE A 125 19.94 0.73 -17.29
N ALA A 126 20.37 -0.01 -16.26
CA ALA A 126 21.38 0.43 -15.32
C ALA A 126 22.70 0.82 -16.01
N ARG A 127 23.13 0.06 -17.04
CA ARG A 127 24.30 0.40 -17.84
C ARG A 127 24.14 1.68 -18.64
N ARG A 128 22.93 1.96 -19.14
CA ARG A 128 22.63 3.14 -19.97
C ARG A 128 22.31 4.39 -19.14
N GLN A 129 21.69 4.21 -17.98
CA GLN A 129 21.18 5.26 -17.10
C GLN A 129 21.51 4.95 -15.63
N PRO A 130 22.80 4.90 -15.23
CA PRO A 130 23.21 4.46 -13.90
C PRO A 130 22.83 5.45 -12.78
N ASP A 131 22.60 6.72 -13.14
CA ASP A 131 22.36 7.80 -12.17
C ASP A 131 20.88 8.00 -11.83
N ILE A 132 19.96 7.17 -12.40
CA ILE A 132 18.57 7.16 -11.94
C ILE A 132 18.53 6.70 -10.48
N VAL A 133 17.86 7.49 -9.64
CA VAL A 133 17.65 7.12 -8.24
C VAL A 133 16.47 6.16 -8.13
N ILE A 134 16.72 4.96 -7.64
CA ILE A 134 15.69 3.97 -7.34
C ILE A 134 15.40 4.00 -5.85
N LEU A 135 14.14 4.17 -5.50
CA LEU A 135 13.63 4.08 -4.14
C LEU A 135 12.77 2.82 -4.03
N GLY A 136 13.08 1.94 -3.09
CA GLY A 136 12.33 0.71 -2.86
C GLY A 136 11.62 0.73 -1.52
N THR A 137 10.40 0.21 -1.45
CA THR A 137 9.63 0.14 -0.19
C THR A 137 10.15 -0.91 0.79
N THR A 138 10.90 -1.89 0.29
CA THR A 138 11.45 -3.01 1.07
C THR A 138 12.89 -3.29 0.65
N GLU A 139 13.67 -3.93 1.52
CA GLU A 139 15.04 -4.32 1.19
C GLU A 139 15.10 -5.27 -0.01
N SER A 140 14.14 -6.17 -0.16
CA SER A 140 14.08 -7.06 -1.32
C SER A 140 13.95 -6.30 -2.65
N VAL A 141 13.13 -5.25 -2.70
CA VAL A 141 13.02 -4.37 -3.88
C VAL A 141 14.34 -3.65 -4.13
N VAL A 142 14.96 -3.11 -3.08
CA VAL A 142 16.27 -2.44 -3.15
C VAL A 142 17.34 -3.38 -3.69
N ASP A 143 17.42 -4.61 -3.19
CA ASP A 143 18.41 -5.61 -3.59
C ASP A 143 18.27 -6.05 -5.05
N VAL A 144 17.05 -6.14 -5.57
CA VAL A 144 16.84 -6.42 -7.00
C VAL A 144 17.56 -5.38 -7.86
N PHE A 145 17.41 -4.11 -7.56
CA PHE A 145 18.01 -3.05 -8.36
C PHE A 145 19.52 -2.92 -8.12
N ARG A 146 20.02 -3.11 -6.89
CA ARG A 146 21.45 -3.17 -6.59
C ARG A 146 22.14 -4.29 -7.37
N ARG A 147 21.58 -5.50 -7.36
CA ARG A 147 22.08 -6.67 -8.15
C ARG A 147 22.02 -6.45 -9.67
N CYS A 148 21.17 -5.54 -10.13
CA CYS A 148 21.09 -5.15 -11.53
C CYS A 148 22.08 -4.03 -11.93
N GLY A 149 22.81 -3.43 -10.96
CA GLY A 149 23.88 -2.47 -11.22
C GLY A 149 23.47 -1.00 -11.18
N PHE A 150 22.28 -0.65 -10.62
CA PHE A 150 21.95 0.74 -10.33
C PHE A 150 22.82 1.25 -9.19
N GLN A 151 23.41 2.44 -9.36
CA GLN A 151 24.35 3.03 -8.40
C GLN A 151 23.64 3.76 -7.25
N HIS A 152 22.48 4.33 -7.51
CA HIS A 152 21.71 5.12 -6.58
C HIS A 152 20.42 4.41 -6.18
N VAL A 153 20.54 3.47 -5.24
CA VAL A 153 19.40 2.70 -4.72
C VAL A 153 19.29 2.91 -3.22
N ALA A 154 18.10 3.28 -2.75
CA ALA A 154 17.84 3.52 -1.33
C ALA A 154 16.53 2.87 -0.89
N LEU A 155 16.50 2.41 0.37
CA LEU A 155 15.27 2.05 1.05
C LEU A 155 14.49 3.33 1.35
N LEU A 156 13.24 3.35 0.95
CA LEU A 156 12.26 4.35 1.35
C LEU A 156 11.01 3.60 1.80
N PRO A 157 10.87 3.31 3.11
CA PRO A 157 9.70 2.62 3.63
C PRO A 157 8.42 3.32 3.19
N TYR A 158 7.36 2.55 2.96
CA TYR A 158 6.07 3.13 2.63
C TYR A 158 5.63 4.05 3.78
N PRO A 159 5.22 5.31 3.50
CA PRO A 159 4.88 6.26 4.55
C PRO A 159 3.69 5.75 5.38
N ALA A 160 3.86 5.81 6.69
CA ALA A 160 2.77 5.57 7.62
C ALA A 160 1.76 6.72 7.54
N PRO A 161 0.48 6.50 7.86
CA PRO A 161 -0.48 7.57 8.05
C PRO A 161 0.06 8.59 9.08
N GLU A 162 0.09 9.87 8.72
CA GLU A 162 0.67 10.92 9.59
C GLU A 162 -0.24 11.29 10.75
N THR A 163 -1.53 11.20 10.56
CA THR A 163 -2.49 11.44 11.63
C THR A 163 -2.74 10.13 12.35
N MET A 164 -2.09 9.97 13.51
CA MET A 164 -2.52 8.96 14.47
C MET A 164 -3.94 9.33 14.90
N PRO A 165 -4.95 8.51 14.61
CA PRO A 165 -6.29 8.75 15.13
C PRO A 165 -6.25 8.73 16.65
N SER A 166 -7.29 9.29 17.29
CA SER A 166 -7.44 9.34 18.73
C SER A 166 -6.86 8.11 19.43
N THR A 167 -5.92 8.33 20.33
CA THR A 167 -5.30 7.29 21.15
C THR A 167 -6.22 6.81 22.28
N GLU A 168 -7.51 7.22 22.27
CA GLU A 168 -8.47 6.69 23.24
C GLU A 168 -8.54 5.17 23.13
N ALA A 169 -8.31 4.55 24.28
CA ALA A 169 -8.25 3.10 24.42
C ALA A 169 -9.63 2.48 24.17
N GLN A 170 -9.90 2.09 22.92
CA GLN A 170 -11.11 1.35 22.59
C GLN A 170 -10.95 -0.11 23.03
N PRO A 171 -11.94 -0.70 23.72
CA PRO A 171 -11.97 -2.13 23.97
C PRO A 171 -12.21 -2.90 22.66
N PHE A 172 -12.02 -4.23 22.70
CA PHE A 172 -12.37 -5.08 21.56
C PHE A 172 -13.85 -4.95 21.20
N ARG A 173 -14.13 -4.75 19.91
CA ARG A 173 -15.48 -4.60 19.35
C ARG A 173 -15.81 -5.66 18.31
N ARG A 174 -14.85 -6.01 17.43
CA ARG A 174 -15.10 -6.91 16.29
C ARG A 174 -13.82 -7.44 15.65
N LEU A 175 -13.97 -8.51 14.86
CA LEU A 175 -13.02 -8.89 13.81
C LEU A 175 -13.27 -8.03 12.57
N LEU A 176 -12.23 -7.68 11.82
CA LEU A 176 -12.34 -6.83 10.63
C LEU A 176 -11.56 -7.45 9.47
N TYR A 177 -12.21 -7.69 8.34
CA TYR A 177 -11.56 -7.87 7.06
C TYR A 177 -11.76 -6.62 6.21
N ALA A 178 -10.70 -5.84 6.00
CA ALA A 178 -10.72 -4.57 5.27
C ALA A 178 -10.01 -4.67 3.92
N GLY A 179 -10.47 -3.88 2.96
CA GLY A 179 -9.94 -3.82 1.60
C GLY A 179 -10.67 -4.73 0.63
N ALA A 180 -10.12 -4.89 -0.59
CA ALA A 180 -10.77 -5.67 -1.64
C ALA A 180 -10.85 -7.16 -1.29
N ALA A 181 -12.02 -7.77 -1.51
CA ALA A 181 -12.26 -9.20 -1.38
C ALA A 181 -11.49 -9.95 -2.50
N ARG A 182 -10.35 -10.55 -2.19
CA ARG A 182 -9.48 -11.21 -3.17
C ARG A 182 -8.88 -12.48 -2.59
N GLN A 183 -8.67 -13.50 -3.45
CA GLN A 183 -8.11 -14.78 -3.03
C GLN A 183 -6.67 -14.64 -2.52
N ASP A 184 -5.83 -13.82 -3.16
CA ASP A 184 -4.46 -13.56 -2.69
C ASP A 184 -4.41 -12.81 -1.34
N LYS A 185 -5.54 -12.27 -0.87
CA LYS A 185 -5.74 -11.70 0.47
C LYS A 185 -6.43 -12.65 1.46
N GLY A 186 -6.57 -13.91 1.08
CA GLY A 186 -7.17 -14.96 1.91
C GLY A 186 -8.66 -14.75 2.18
N PHE A 187 -9.39 -14.15 1.22
CA PHE A 187 -10.82 -13.89 1.38
C PHE A 187 -11.62 -15.17 1.64
N GLY A 188 -11.34 -16.26 0.91
CA GLY A 188 -12.00 -17.56 1.13
C GLY A 188 -11.81 -18.08 2.56
N ILE A 189 -10.61 -17.94 3.14
CA ILE A 189 -10.35 -18.36 4.53
C ILE A 189 -11.18 -17.54 5.54
N VAL A 190 -11.42 -16.25 5.25
CA VAL A 190 -12.29 -15.41 6.09
C VAL A 190 -13.75 -15.84 5.96
N VAL A 191 -14.21 -16.24 4.78
CA VAL A 191 -15.56 -16.80 4.58
C VAL A 191 -15.71 -18.10 5.35
N ASP A 192 -14.74 -19.02 5.27
CA ASP A 192 -14.70 -20.25 6.04
C ASP A 192 -14.75 -19.98 7.56
N LEU A 193 -14.07 -18.93 8.04
CA LEU A 193 -14.16 -18.50 9.45
C LEU A 193 -15.59 -18.08 9.82
N VAL A 194 -16.26 -17.28 8.98
CA VAL A 194 -17.63 -16.85 9.26
C VAL A 194 -18.58 -18.04 9.32
N GLU A 195 -18.47 -19.01 8.39
CA GLU A 195 -19.24 -20.23 8.40
C GLU A 195 -18.97 -21.08 9.66
N LEU A 196 -17.70 -21.17 10.08
CA LEU A 196 -17.31 -21.89 11.30
C LEU A 196 -17.91 -21.25 12.56
N LEU A 197 -17.85 -19.92 12.67
CA LEU A 197 -18.43 -19.18 13.79
C LEU A 197 -19.97 -19.38 13.85
N ALA A 198 -20.62 -19.33 12.69
CA ALA A 198 -22.06 -19.60 12.57
C ALA A 198 -22.42 -21.01 12.99
N ALA A 199 -21.71 -22.03 12.50
CA ALA A 199 -21.93 -23.43 12.82
C ALA A 199 -21.73 -23.74 14.32
N ARG A 200 -20.85 -23.00 14.99
CA ARG A 200 -20.58 -23.13 16.44
C ARG A 200 -21.45 -22.22 17.31
N ASN A 201 -22.33 -21.43 16.72
CA ASN A 201 -23.16 -20.44 17.43
C ASN A 201 -22.30 -19.45 18.28
N GLU A 202 -21.07 -19.20 17.90
CA GLU A 202 -20.22 -18.24 18.59
C GLU A 202 -20.69 -16.81 18.29
N GLN A 203 -20.75 -15.94 19.33
CA GLN A 203 -21.24 -14.56 19.21
C GLN A 203 -20.07 -13.58 19.07
N VAL A 204 -19.25 -13.73 18.01
CA VAL A 204 -18.11 -12.87 17.74
C VAL A 204 -18.46 -11.89 16.63
N PRO A 205 -18.57 -10.57 16.92
CA PRO A 205 -18.84 -9.58 15.88
C PRO A 205 -17.75 -9.59 14.81
N ILE A 206 -18.13 -9.64 13.54
CA ILE A 206 -17.22 -9.57 12.40
C ILE A 206 -17.75 -8.65 11.32
N THR A 207 -16.87 -7.79 10.81
CA THR A 207 -17.16 -6.91 9.67
C THR A 207 -16.29 -7.31 8.50
N VAL A 208 -16.91 -7.57 7.34
CA VAL A 208 -16.22 -7.97 6.12
C VAL A 208 -16.52 -6.98 4.99
N GLN A 209 -15.46 -6.44 4.40
CA GLN A 209 -15.58 -5.53 3.26
C GLN A 209 -15.67 -6.34 1.96
N VAL A 210 -16.79 -6.19 1.24
CA VAL A 210 -17.12 -6.83 -0.04
C VAL A 210 -17.52 -5.80 -1.09
N THR A 211 -16.71 -4.76 -1.22
CA THR A 211 -16.96 -3.66 -2.17
C THR A 211 -16.98 -4.14 -3.62
N PRO A 212 -17.63 -3.40 -4.55
CA PRO A 212 -17.68 -3.77 -5.95
C PRO A 212 -16.30 -3.96 -6.58
N ASP A 213 -16.23 -4.79 -7.62
CA ASP A 213 -15.00 -5.05 -8.38
C ASP A 213 -14.65 -3.89 -9.31
N HIS A 214 -14.11 -2.82 -8.76
CA HIS A 214 -13.71 -1.62 -9.51
C HIS A 214 -12.60 -1.85 -10.56
N TYR A 215 -11.90 -3.00 -10.49
CA TYR A 215 -10.72 -3.26 -11.32
C TYR A 215 -10.84 -4.51 -12.20
N GLY A 216 -12.00 -5.20 -12.18
CA GLY A 216 -12.20 -6.46 -12.89
C GLY A 216 -11.26 -7.57 -12.40
N LYS A 217 -10.98 -7.61 -11.10
CA LYS A 217 -10.04 -8.57 -10.48
C LYS A 217 -10.71 -9.70 -9.71
N TYR A 218 -12.04 -9.68 -9.60
CA TYR A 218 -12.77 -10.75 -8.96
C TYR A 218 -12.88 -11.94 -9.92
N ASP A 219 -12.18 -13.01 -9.58
CA ASP A 219 -12.27 -14.28 -10.27
C ASP A 219 -13.56 -15.06 -9.88
N ALA A 220 -13.75 -16.23 -10.45
CA ALA A 220 -14.91 -17.07 -10.17
C ALA A 220 -14.95 -17.49 -8.69
N ALA A 221 -13.80 -17.80 -8.10
CA ALA A 221 -13.70 -18.20 -6.69
C ALA A 221 -14.11 -17.06 -5.77
N THR A 222 -13.61 -15.85 -6.00
CA THR A 222 -14.01 -14.66 -5.22
C THR A 222 -15.51 -14.39 -5.29
N ARG A 223 -16.12 -14.52 -6.47
CA ARG A 223 -17.58 -14.35 -6.62
C ARG A 223 -18.38 -15.44 -5.91
N ALA A 224 -17.91 -16.69 -5.96
CA ALA A 224 -18.53 -17.80 -5.24
C ALA A 224 -18.45 -17.58 -3.72
N ASP A 225 -17.31 -17.14 -3.22
CA ASP A 225 -17.12 -16.85 -1.79
C ASP A 225 -17.97 -15.67 -1.31
N ILE A 226 -18.16 -14.63 -2.13
CA ILE A 226 -19.11 -13.53 -1.82
C ILE A 226 -20.53 -14.10 -1.68
N ALA A 227 -20.96 -14.95 -2.61
CA ALA A 227 -22.29 -15.57 -2.56
C ALA A 227 -22.46 -16.49 -1.33
N ARG A 228 -21.42 -17.27 -0.97
CA ARG A 228 -21.40 -18.06 0.28
C ARG A 228 -21.57 -17.15 1.49
N LEU A 229 -20.77 -16.10 1.60
CA LEU A 229 -20.81 -15.14 2.71
C LEU A 229 -22.19 -14.48 2.86
N GLU A 230 -22.84 -14.15 1.75
CA GLU A 230 -24.19 -13.55 1.75
C GLU A 230 -25.28 -14.54 2.14
N ALA A 231 -25.06 -15.83 1.95
CA ALA A 231 -26.01 -16.89 2.34
C ALA A 231 -25.87 -17.29 3.81
N VAL A 232 -24.78 -16.95 4.49
CA VAL A 232 -24.56 -17.34 5.90
C VAL A 232 -25.56 -16.64 6.80
N ARG A 233 -26.26 -17.39 7.63
CA ARG A 233 -27.13 -16.89 8.71
C ARG A 233 -26.32 -16.71 9.99
N TYR A 234 -25.67 -15.56 10.13
CA TYR A 234 -24.85 -15.22 11.28
C TYR A 234 -25.11 -13.78 11.71
N PRO A 235 -25.99 -13.54 12.70
CA PRO A 235 -26.39 -12.19 13.13
C PRO A 235 -25.25 -11.24 13.48
N PRO A 236 -24.09 -11.71 14.06
CA PRO A 236 -22.95 -10.82 14.33
C PRO A 236 -22.16 -10.40 13.08
N LEU A 237 -22.51 -10.84 11.86
CA LEU A 237 -21.86 -10.47 10.60
C LEU A 237 -22.38 -9.13 10.08
N ALA A 238 -21.47 -8.20 9.79
CA ALA A 238 -21.76 -6.98 9.07
C ALA A 238 -20.98 -6.94 7.74
N LEU A 239 -21.65 -6.58 6.63
CA LEU A 239 -21.02 -6.48 5.31
C LEU A 239 -20.95 -5.04 4.85
N ILE A 240 -19.75 -4.58 4.45
CA ILE A 240 -19.53 -3.29 3.80
C ILE A 240 -19.57 -3.52 2.29
N ARG A 241 -20.71 -3.23 1.65
CA ARG A 241 -20.94 -3.47 0.22
C ARG A 241 -20.58 -2.29 -0.69
N GLN A 242 -20.51 -1.10 -0.13
CA GLN A 242 -20.12 0.11 -0.87
C GLN A 242 -18.71 0.51 -0.53
N THR A 243 -18.05 1.22 -1.44
CA THR A 243 -16.73 1.79 -1.15
C THR A 243 -16.89 2.85 -0.06
N PRO A 244 -16.30 2.65 1.13
CA PRO A 244 -16.42 3.61 2.21
C PRO A 244 -15.66 4.90 1.86
N THR A 245 -16.13 6.02 2.37
CA THR A 245 -15.35 7.25 2.42
C THR A 245 -14.08 7.05 3.26
N PRO A 246 -13.04 7.88 3.13
CA PRO A 246 -11.84 7.78 3.97
C PRO A 246 -12.14 7.79 5.48
N ALA A 247 -13.12 8.59 5.92
CA ALA A 247 -13.52 8.65 7.32
C ALA A 247 -14.23 7.37 7.80
N GLU A 248 -15.16 6.84 7.01
CA GLU A 248 -15.85 5.58 7.30
C GLU A 248 -14.87 4.39 7.28
N TYR A 249 -13.93 4.39 6.34
CA TYR A 249 -12.88 3.38 6.29
C TYR A 249 -12.03 3.39 7.56
N ALA A 250 -11.54 4.57 7.96
CA ALA A 250 -10.74 4.74 9.17
C ALA A 250 -11.50 4.34 10.44
N ALA A 251 -12.80 4.66 10.54
CA ALA A 251 -13.66 4.33 11.67
C ALA A 251 -13.87 2.81 11.88
N ASN A 252 -13.50 1.98 10.91
CA ASN A 252 -13.61 0.53 11.06
C ASN A 252 -12.50 -0.09 11.92
N PHE A 253 -11.33 0.55 12.05
CA PHE A 253 -10.18 -0.03 12.73
C PHE A 253 -10.20 0.05 14.27
N PRO A 254 -10.55 1.17 14.91
CA PRO A 254 -10.53 1.26 16.37
C PRO A 254 -11.41 0.19 17.03
N GLY A 255 -10.84 -0.55 17.98
CA GLY A 255 -11.52 -1.66 18.65
C GLY A 255 -11.59 -2.94 17.84
N SER A 256 -10.96 -3.02 16.67
CA SER A 256 -10.98 -4.20 15.80
C SER A 256 -9.71 -5.04 15.92
N ILE A 257 -9.80 -6.32 15.51
CA ILE A 257 -8.68 -7.19 15.17
C ILE A 257 -8.73 -7.41 13.65
N CYS A 258 -7.70 -7.00 12.93
CA CYS A 258 -7.67 -7.06 11.47
C CYS A 258 -7.23 -8.44 10.98
N LEU A 259 -8.06 -9.07 10.14
CA LEU A 259 -7.80 -10.38 9.54
C LEU A 259 -7.09 -10.20 8.19
N GLN A 260 -5.86 -10.71 8.08
CA GLN A 260 -5.03 -10.63 6.89
C GLN A 260 -4.36 -11.99 6.59
N PRO A 261 -5.11 -13.06 6.36
CA PRO A 261 -4.54 -14.39 6.04
C PRO A 261 -4.04 -14.40 4.58
N TYR A 262 -3.12 -13.47 4.27
CA TYR A 262 -2.65 -13.20 2.92
C TYR A 262 -1.75 -14.32 2.40
N ASP A 263 -1.79 -14.55 1.08
CA ASP A 263 -0.90 -15.50 0.41
C ASP A 263 0.57 -15.13 0.66
N ARG A 264 1.35 -16.12 1.17
CA ARG A 264 2.74 -15.89 1.54
C ARG A 264 3.61 -15.52 0.35
N ALA A 265 3.42 -16.15 -0.81
CA ALA A 265 4.25 -15.92 -1.99
C ALA A 265 4.01 -14.52 -2.57
N GLU A 266 2.74 -14.07 -2.59
CA GLU A 266 2.36 -12.75 -3.11
C GLU A 266 2.71 -11.60 -2.14
N PHE A 267 2.71 -11.87 -0.82
CA PHE A 267 2.91 -10.83 0.22
C PHE A 267 4.22 -10.97 1.02
N ARG A 268 5.13 -11.85 0.60
CA ARG A 268 6.45 -11.94 1.23
C ARG A 268 7.16 -10.58 1.32
N ASP A 269 7.12 -9.81 0.24
CA ASP A 269 7.80 -8.52 0.09
C ASP A 269 6.86 -7.39 -0.39
N ARG A 270 5.56 -7.61 -0.30
CA ARG A 270 4.57 -6.65 -0.78
C ARG A 270 3.94 -5.91 0.38
N VAL A 271 4.12 -4.58 0.40
CA VAL A 271 3.51 -3.69 1.39
C VAL A 271 1.98 -3.74 1.32
N SER A 272 1.34 -3.80 2.48
CA SER A 272 -0.11 -3.68 2.63
C SER A 272 -0.48 -2.37 3.31
N GLY A 273 -1.16 -1.46 2.60
CA GLY A 273 -1.70 -0.24 3.18
C GLY A 273 -2.67 -0.53 4.33
N VAL A 274 -3.49 -1.58 4.19
CA VAL A 274 -4.43 -2.02 5.26
C VAL A 274 -3.71 -2.36 6.56
N THR A 275 -2.50 -2.96 6.49
CA THR A 275 -1.70 -3.23 7.69
C THR A 275 -1.23 -1.93 8.34
N LEU A 276 -0.76 -0.97 7.54
CA LEU A 276 -0.33 0.34 8.05
C LEU A 276 -1.49 1.10 8.69
N ASP A 277 -2.66 1.08 8.04
CA ASP A 277 -3.87 1.70 8.56
C ASP A 277 -4.32 1.02 9.87
N ALA A 278 -4.33 -0.31 9.93
CA ALA A 278 -4.65 -1.07 11.12
C ALA A 278 -3.74 -0.69 12.30
N LEU A 279 -2.42 -0.71 12.07
CA LEU A 279 -1.44 -0.37 13.11
C LEU A 279 -1.59 1.08 13.59
N ALA A 280 -1.82 2.03 12.67
CA ALA A 280 -2.02 3.44 13.00
C ALA A 280 -3.24 3.69 13.90
N HIS A 281 -4.24 2.81 13.82
CA HIS A 281 -5.46 2.87 14.63
C HIS A 281 -5.44 1.94 15.85
N GLY A 282 -4.27 1.38 16.20
CA GLY A 282 -4.14 0.44 17.32
C GLY A 282 -4.93 -0.85 17.11
N CYS A 283 -5.11 -1.28 15.87
CA CYS A 283 -5.82 -2.50 15.51
C CYS A 283 -4.82 -3.65 15.36
N PRO A 284 -4.79 -4.65 16.27
CA PRO A 284 -3.94 -5.82 16.13
C PRO A 284 -4.26 -6.61 14.87
N VAL A 285 -3.25 -7.31 14.32
CA VAL A 285 -3.37 -8.02 13.05
C VAL A 285 -3.14 -9.51 13.22
N ILE A 286 -4.01 -10.34 12.61
CA ILE A 286 -3.75 -11.76 12.39
C ILE A 286 -3.35 -11.93 10.93
N THR A 287 -2.16 -12.48 10.68
CA THR A 287 -1.63 -12.60 9.32
C THR A 287 -0.89 -13.92 9.08
N THR A 288 -0.42 -14.14 7.86
CA THR A 288 0.39 -15.31 7.50
C THR A 288 1.87 -15.05 7.83
N ALA A 289 2.52 -15.98 8.49
CA ALA A 289 3.95 -15.92 8.81
C ALA A 289 4.80 -15.89 7.53
N GLY A 290 5.93 -15.15 7.58
CA GLY A 290 6.82 -14.98 6.44
C GLY A 290 6.30 -14.00 5.38
N THR A 291 5.27 -13.24 5.69
CA THR A 291 4.81 -12.09 4.88
C THR A 291 5.42 -10.77 5.39
N TRP A 292 5.39 -9.74 4.56
CA TRP A 292 5.73 -8.39 4.98
C TRP A 292 4.86 -7.94 6.18
N ASN A 293 3.58 -8.32 6.20
CA ASN A 293 2.67 -7.99 7.29
C ASN A 293 3.15 -8.59 8.63
N ALA A 294 3.62 -9.85 8.61
CA ALA A 294 4.20 -10.51 9.79
C ALA A 294 5.43 -9.74 10.32
N ALA A 295 6.34 -9.36 9.41
CA ALA A 295 7.51 -8.56 9.78
C ALA A 295 7.16 -7.19 10.40
N MET A 296 5.97 -6.65 10.11
CA MET A 296 5.49 -5.39 10.71
C MET A 296 4.96 -5.57 12.13
N ILE A 297 4.41 -6.72 12.47
CA ILE A 297 3.72 -6.93 13.74
C ILE A 297 4.56 -7.69 14.78
N GLU A 298 5.36 -8.66 14.36
CA GLU A 298 6.11 -9.55 15.26
C GLU A 298 7.06 -8.80 16.22
N PRO A 299 7.89 -7.82 15.78
CA PRO A 299 8.82 -7.12 16.65
C PRO A 299 8.16 -6.30 17.77
N PHE A 300 6.87 -5.99 17.61
CA PHE A 300 6.13 -5.12 18.52
C PHE A 300 5.04 -5.86 19.31
N GLY A 301 4.86 -7.16 19.09
CA GLY A 301 3.73 -7.88 19.65
C GLY A 301 2.38 -7.30 19.20
N ALA A 302 2.29 -6.82 17.96
CA ALA A 302 1.14 -6.13 17.39
C ALA A 302 0.09 -7.09 16.77
N GLY A 303 0.19 -8.39 17.05
CA GLY A 303 -0.70 -9.39 16.49
C GLY A 303 -0.10 -10.79 16.51
N ILE A 304 -0.66 -11.69 15.70
CA ILE A 304 -0.25 -13.10 15.57
C ILE A 304 0.01 -13.43 14.10
N ALA A 305 1.17 -14.04 13.82
CA ALA A 305 1.51 -14.59 12.52
C ALA A 305 1.34 -16.13 12.51
N LEU A 306 0.49 -16.63 11.61
CA LEU A 306 0.13 -18.04 11.48
C LEU A 306 0.96 -18.72 10.38
N ALA A 307 1.49 -19.91 10.62
CA ALA A 307 2.30 -20.64 9.64
C ALA A 307 1.49 -21.04 8.39
N GLY A 308 0.23 -21.43 8.58
CA GLY A 308 -0.74 -21.76 7.54
C GLY A 308 -2.13 -21.40 8.04
N PRO A 309 -2.64 -20.20 7.73
CA PRO A 309 -3.94 -19.79 8.23
C PRO A 309 -5.07 -20.59 7.58
N ASP A 310 -5.98 -21.04 8.44
CA ASP A 310 -7.28 -21.61 8.12
C ASP A 310 -8.34 -21.04 9.07
N ALA A 311 -9.58 -21.43 8.93
CA ALA A 311 -10.68 -20.92 9.75
C ALA A 311 -10.46 -21.16 11.25
N GLU A 312 -9.99 -22.35 11.62
CA GLU A 312 -9.80 -22.74 13.02
C GLU A 312 -8.62 -22.01 13.68
N SER A 313 -7.49 -21.90 12.98
CA SER A 313 -6.33 -21.15 13.46
C SER A 313 -6.61 -19.64 13.55
N LEU A 314 -7.39 -19.06 12.62
CA LEU A 314 -7.86 -17.68 12.72
C LEU A 314 -8.76 -17.49 13.96
N ARG A 315 -9.69 -18.41 14.20
CA ARG A 315 -10.57 -18.38 15.36
C ARG A 315 -9.78 -18.45 16.67
N ALA A 316 -8.83 -19.36 16.77
CA ALA A 316 -7.98 -19.55 17.94
C ALA A 316 -7.09 -18.29 18.18
N ALA A 317 -6.48 -17.75 17.13
CA ALA A 317 -5.68 -16.53 17.22
C ALA A 317 -6.54 -15.31 17.63
N ALA A 318 -7.76 -15.20 17.09
CA ALA A 318 -8.70 -14.16 17.49
C ALA A 318 -9.10 -14.26 18.97
N ALA A 319 -9.31 -15.45 19.49
CA ALA A 319 -9.58 -15.68 20.91
C ALA A 319 -8.39 -15.23 21.78
N THR A 320 -7.16 -15.58 21.39
CA THR A 320 -5.94 -15.16 22.10
C THR A 320 -5.78 -13.64 22.10
N LEU A 321 -5.98 -12.96 20.96
CA LEU A 321 -5.87 -11.51 20.88
C LEU A 321 -6.97 -10.78 21.68
N ARG A 322 -8.17 -11.35 21.71
CA ARG A 322 -9.28 -10.80 22.51
C ARG A 322 -9.02 -10.88 24.00
N ALA A 323 -8.43 -11.96 24.48
CA ALA A 323 -8.14 -12.16 25.91
C ALA A 323 -7.18 -11.10 26.48
N ASP A 324 -6.27 -10.59 25.65
CA ASP A 324 -5.29 -9.56 26.06
C ASP A 324 -5.24 -8.41 25.04
N TYR A 325 -6.42 -7.94 24.60
CA TYR A 325 -6.56 -6.97 23.52
C TYR A 325 -5.76 -5.70 23.75
N ALA A 326 -5.73 -5.20 24.98
CA ALA A 326 -5.03 -3.96 25.32
C ALA A 326 -3.52 -4.05 25.00
N ARG A 327 -2.86 -5.14 25.37
CA ARG A 327 -1.43 -5.36 25.09
C ARG A 327 -1.13 -5.36 23.59
N PHE A 328 -1.92 -6.09 22.80
CA PHE A 328 -1.72 -6.18 21.36
C PHE A 328 -2.03 -4.85 20.63
N ARG A 329 -3.04 -4.10 21.12
CA ARG A 329 -3.34 -2.74 20.67
C ARG A 329 -2.15 -1.80 20.92
N ASP A 330 -1.55 -1.84 22.09
CA ASP A 330 -0.41 -0.99 22.45
C ASP A 330 0.81 -1.35 21.59
N GLY A 331 1.00 -2.63 21.28
CA GLY A 331 1.96 -3.12 20.30
C GLY A 331 1.71 -2.54 18.91
N ALA A 332 0.45 -2.49 18.45
CA ALA A 332 0.09 -1.91 17.15
C ALA A 332 0.44 -0.42 17.08
N PHE A 333 0.13 0.36 18.09
CA PHE A 333 0.56 1.76 18.17
C PHE A 333 2.09 1.92 18.22
N ALA A 334 2.81 1.03 18.91
CA ALA A 334 4.27 1.06 18.93
C ALA A 334 4.87 0.81 17.53
N ALA A 335 4.32 -0.16 16.79
CA ALA A 335 4.70 -0.43 15.40
C ALA A 335 4.46 0.76 14.49
N ALA A 336 3.28 1.40 14.58
CA ALA A 336 2.95 2.59 13.80
C ALA A 336 3.90 3.77 14.09
N ARG A 337 4.20 4.06 15.38
CA ARG A 337 5.14 5.12 15.76
C ARG A 337 6.57 4.86 15.26
N ALA A 338 7.04 3.63 15.27
CA ALA A 338 8.34 3.27 14.73
C ALA A 338 8.43 3.58 13.22
N ARG A 339 7.38 3.26 12.47
CA ARG A 339 7.30 3.51 11.02
C ARG A 339 7.15 4.99 10.66
N GLY A 340 6.39 5.75 11.41
CA GLY A 340 6.19 7.18 11.14
C GLY A 340 7.50 7.98 11.12
N ARG A 341 8.52 7.57 11.88
CA ARG A 341 9.83 8.24 11.95
C ARG A 341 10.70 8.00 10.70
N GLU A 342 10.42 6.97 9.91
CA GLU A 342 11.25 6.59 8.76
C GLU A 342 10.76 7.19 7.42
N SER A 343 9.63 7.89 7.42
CA SER A 343 8.99 8.37 6.19
C SER A 343 9.79 9.46 5.48
N TRP A 344 9.96 9.31 4.16
CA TRP A 344 10.58 10.28 3.23
C TRP A 344 12.03 10.71 3.49
N ALA A 345 12.67 10.33 4.61
CA ALA A 345 14.01 10.81 4.98
C ALA A 345 15.05 10.62 3.86
N ALA A 346 15.08 9.44 3.23
CA ALA A 346 16.03 9.14 2.15
C ALA A 346 15.79 9.99 0.89
N LEU A 347 14.54 10.30 0.55
CA LEU A 347 14.19 11.18 -0.57
C LEU A 347 14.55 12.64 -0.23
N LEU A 348 14.11 13.15 0.91
CA LEU A 348 14.33 14.53 1.32
C LEU A 348 15.82 14.88 1.44
N ALA A 349 16.64 13.95 1.96
CA ALA A 349 18.09 14.13 2.02
C ALA A 349 18.72 14.36 0.63
N ARG A 350 18.15 13.77 -0.44
CA ARG A 350 18.60 13.95 -1.82
C ARG A 350 17.98 15.19 -2.50
N LEU A 351 16.73 15.52 -2.15
CA LEU A 351 16.07 16.74 -2.69
C LEU A 351 16.68 18.04 -2.14
N ARG A 352 17.41 17.98 -1.03
CA ARG A 352 18.09 19.16 -0.43
C ARG A 352 19.50 19.41 -0.98
N ARG A 353 20.08 18.44 -1.68
CA ARG A 353 21.37 18.56 -2.39
C ARG A 353 21.17 19.27 -3.74
#